data_734bb88c36dfe23b19fc30f7ef805e0f
#
_entry.id   734bb88c36dfe23b19fc30f7ef805e0f
#
_cell.length_a   1.000
_cell.length_b   1.000
_cell.length_c   1.000
_cell.angle_alpha   90.00
_cell.angle_beta   90.00
_cell.angle_gamma   90.00
#
_symmetry.space_group_name_H-M   'P 1'
#
loop_
_entity.id
_entity.type
_entity.pdbx_description
1 polymer ?
#
loop_
_entity_poly.entity_id
_entity_poly.type
_entity_poly.pdbx_seq_one_letter_code
_entity_poly.pdbx_strand_id
1 'polypeptide(L)'
;MEFIKGEKIIDWVNNSSKINPKRLRFVIKKVLTDCFLLDQAGLDHGELSVLDKHVLVTNRSAKIIDFESSSSKRKTSNVTSATQAILIGTALAKTVRKKIQVPRRDKIIRLVRNYKKLRTIESFDNLLVGLKL
;
A
#
# COMPACT_ATOMS: atom_id res chain seq x y z
N MET A 1 4.36 3.05 27.38
CA MET A 1 4.01 2.28 26.19
C MET A 1 2.86 2.97 25.47
N GLU A 2 3.10 3.45 24.28
CA GLU A 2 2.04 4.09 23.49
C GLU A 2 1.17 3.03 22.82
N PHE A 3 -0.12 3.13 23.03
CA PHE A 3 -1.08 2.38 22.25
C PHE A 3 -1.37 3.13 20.95
N ILE A 4 -1.08 2.49 19.83
CA ILE A 4 -1.51 3.02 18.55
C ILE A 4 -2.99 2.68 18.41
N LYS A 5 -3.84 3.69 18.58
CA LYS A 5 -5.26 3.54 18.29
C LYS A 5 -5.46 3.56 16.79
N GLY A 6 -5.76 2.40 16.24
CA GLY A 6 -5.98 2.29 14.81
C GLY A 6 -6.86 1.10 14.50
N GLU A 7 -7.41 1.11 13.29
CA GLU A 7 -8.15 -0.01 12.73
C GLU A 7 -7.32 -0.69 11.67
N LYS A 8 -7.47 -1.99 11.51
CA LYS A 8 -6.94 -2.68 10.34
C LYS A 8 -7.54 -2.04 9.09
N ILE A 9 -6.72 -1.87 8.05
CA ILE A 9 -7.14 -1.15 6.85
C ILE A 9 -8.41 -1.75 6.23
N ILE A 10 -8.55 -3.07 6.25
CA ILE A 10 -9.76 -3.72 5.70
C ILE A 10 -11.01 -3.32 6.48
N ASP A 11 -10.93 -3.26 7.79
CA ASP A 11 -12.06 -2.86 8.65
C ASP A 11 -12.36 -1.38 8.47
N TRP A 12 -11.34 -0.55 8.43
CA TRP A 12 -11.49 0.89 8.23
C TRP A 12 -12.21 1.21 6.91
N VAL A 13 -11.78 0.56 5.82
CA VAL A 13 -12.38 0.80 4.49
C VAL A 13 -13.81 0.30 4.44
N ASN A 14 -14.11 -0.84 5.08
CA ASN A 14 -15.44 -1.44 5.04
C ASN A 14 -16.44 -0.75 5.98
N ASN A 15 -15.98 -0.32 7.15
CA ASN A 15 -16.87 0.21 8.20
C ASN A 15 -17.23 1.68 8.01
N SER A 16 -16.45 2.42 7.23
CA SER A 16 -16.70 3.83 7.02
C SER A 16 -17.40 4.04 5.70
N SER A 17 -18.75 4.09 5.73
CA SER A 17 -19.57 4.40 4.57
C SER A 17 -19.30 5.80 4.03
N LYS A 18 -18.64 6.66 4.82
CA LYS A 18 -18.38 8.07 4.50
C LYS A 18 -16.89 8.39 4.39
N ILE A 19 -16.06 7.43 3.96
CA ILE A 19 -14.64 7.72 3.75
C ILE A 19 -14.51 8.75 2.61
N ASN A 20 -13.87 9.86 2.95
CA ASN A 20 -13.51 10.89 1.97
C ASN A 20 -12.48 10.30 1.00
N PRO A 21 -12.71 10.37 -0.33
CA PRO A 21 -11.75 9.89 -1.31
C PRO A 21 -10.34 10.46 -1.14
N LYS A 22 -10.23 11.72 -0.74
CA LYS A 22 -8.91 12.33 -0.45
C LYS A 22 -8.21 11.64 0.70
N ARG A 23 -8.94 11.27 1.75
CA ARG A 23 -8.39 10.57 2.90
C ARG A 23 -7.92 9.18 2.52
N LEU A 24 -8.72 8.46 1.72
CA LEU A 24 -8.34 7.13 1.25
C LEU A 24 -7.08 7.19 0.38
N ARG A 25 -7.01 8.13 -0.56
CA ARG A 25 -5.80 8.32 -1.37
C ARG A 25 -4.58 8.64 -0.51
N PHE A 26 -4.75 9.50 0.49
CA PHE A 26 -3.67 9.84 1.43
C PHE A 26 -3.15 8.59 2.16
N VAL A 27 -4.06 7.76 2.66
CA VAL A 27 -3.69 6.53 3.37
C VAL A 27 -2.93 5.58 2.45
N ILE A 28 -3.43 5.35 1.24
CA ILE A 28 -2.77 4.48 0.26
C ILE A 28 -1.38 5.03 -0.09
N LYS A 29 -1.28 6.31 -0.36
CA LYS A 29 0.00 6.96 -0.66
C LYS A 29 0.99 6.81 0.49
N LYS A 30 0.54 6.98 1.74
CA LYS A 30 1.38 6.81 2.92
C LYS A 30 1.92 5.40 3.03
N VAL A 31 1.05 4.40 2.84
CA VAL A 31 1.44 2.99 2.89
C VAL A 31 2.48 2.70 1.80
N LEU A 32 2.25 3.13 0.58
CA LEU A 32 3.18 2.88 -0.53
C LEU A 32 4.51 3.62 -0.32
N THR A 33 4.48 4.82 0.24
CA THR A 33 5.70 5.57 0.55
C THR A 33 6.53 4.84 1.60
N ASP A 34 5.90 4.31 2.64
CA ASP A 34 6.60 3.50 3.64
C ASP A 34 7.17 2.23 3.03
N CYS A 35 6.43 1.60 2.11
CA CYS A 35 6.92 0.44 1.36
C CYS A 35 8.15 0.78 0.52
N PHE A 36 8.15 1.96 -0.12
CA PHE A 36 9.31 2.43 -0.89
C PHE A 36 10.53 2.60 0.02
N LEU A 37 10.34 3.20 1.19
CA LEU A 37 11.44 3.35 2.16
C LEU A 37 11.99 2.01 2.61
N LEU A 38 11.12 1.02 2.83
CA LEU A 38 11.54 -0.35 3.15
C LEU A 38 12.32 -0.98 1.98
N ASP A 39 11.86 -0.79 0.74
CA ASP A 39 12.58 -1.28 -0.44
C ASP A 39 13.99 -0.67 -0.51
N GLN A 40 14.10 0.64 -0.28
CA GLN A 40 15.39 1.34 -0.29
C GLN A 40 16.31 0.89 0.84
N ALA A 41 15.74 0.57 1.99
CA ALA A 41 16.49 0.07 3.14
C ALA A 41 16.91 -1.40 3.00
N GLY A 42 16.39 -2.10 1.99
CA GLY A 42 16.70 -3.51 1.77
C GLY A 42 15.97 -4.46 2.70
N LEU A 43 14.87 -4.03 3.32
CA LEU A 43 14.06 -4.86 4.21
C LEU A 43 12.75 -5.24 3.54
N ASP A 44 12.55 -6.54 3.30
CA ASP A 44 11.29 -7.06 2.77
C ASP A 44 10.39 -7.49 3.90
N HIS A 45 9.17 -6.93 3.96
CA HIS A 45 8.20 -7.26 5.00
C HIS A 45 7.81 -8.75 4.95
N GLY A 46 7.54 -9.24 3.76
CA GLY A 46 7.23 -10.66 3.53
C GLY A 46 5.77 -11.03 3.52
N GLU A 47 4.86 -10.18 4.01
CA GLU A 47 3.45 -10.50 4.12
C GLU A 47 2.53 -9.41 3.56
N LEU A 48 3.04 -8.50 2.74
CA LEU A 48 2.24 -7.40 2.22
C LEU A 48 1.26 -7.82 1.10
N SER A 49 1.37 -9.04 0.60
CA SER A 49 0.34 -9.60 -0.27
C SER A 49 -1.00 -9.82 0.49
N VAL A 50 -0.93 -9.92 1.82
CA VAL A 50 -2.09 -10.00 2.73
C VAL A 50 -2.13 -8.71 3.56
N LEU A 51 -2.07 -7.58 2.88
CA LEU A 51 -1.91 -6.27 3.48
C LEU A 51 -3.04 -5.87 4.42
N ASP A 52 -4.24 -6.39 4.20
CA ASP A 52 -5.43 -6.05 4.97
C ASP A 52 -5.25 -6.22 6.49
N LYS A 53 -4.37 -7.13 6.91
CA LYS A 53 -4.08 -7.38 8.33
C LYS A 53 -2.81 -6.70 8.82
N HIS A 54 -2.01 -6.12 7.93
CA HIS A 54 -0.67 -5.64 8.23
C HIS A 54 -0.54 -4.13 8.16
N VAL A 55 -1.66 -3.43 8.02
CA VAL A 55 -1.69 -1.97 8.04
C VAL A 55 -2.77 -1.52 9.02
N LEU A 56 -2.37 -0.62 9.93
CA LEU A 56 -3.30 0.06 10.83
C LEU A 56 -3.51 1.48 10.34
N VAL A 57 -4.78 1.88 10.22
CA VAL A 57 -5.15 3.25 9.90
C VAL A 57 -5.49 3.97 11.20
N THR A 58 -4.82 5.09 11.43
CA THR A 58 -5.04 5.94 12.60
C THR A 58 -5.78 7.21 12.20
N ASN A 59 -6.13 8.06 13.17
CA ASN A 59 -6.81 9.32 12.88
C ASN A 59 -6.00 10.26 11.98
N ARG A 60 -4.66 10.15 12.00
CA ARG A 60 -3.76 11.05 11.28
C ARG A 60 -2.97 10.39 10.17
N SER A 61 -2.82 9.09 10.21
CA SER A 61 -1.91 8.40 9.30
C SER A 61 -2.24 6.93 9.16
N ALA A 62 -1.31 6.17 8.62
CA ALA A 62 -1.38 4.72 8.53
C ALA A 62 0.01 4.16 8.83
N LYS A 63 0.07 2.95 9.38
CA LYS A 63 1.33 2.29 9.73
C LYS A 63 1.32 0.84 9.30
N ILE A 64 2.43 0.40 8.75
CA ILE A 64 2.70 -1.01 8.48
C ILE A 64 3.12 -1.65 9.81
N ILE A 65 2.55 -2.80 10.11
CA ILE A 65 2.81 -3.53 11.36
C ILE A 65 3.21 -4.97 11.06
N ASP A 66 3.66 -5.66 12.11
CA ASP A 66 3.93 -7.11 12.10
C ASP A 66 5.07 -7.48 11.15
N PHE A 67 6.28 -7.13 11.56
CA PHE A 67 7.51 -7.42 10.80
C PHE A 67 8.10 -8.79 11.13
N GLU A 68 7.32 -9.70 11.72
CA GLU A 68 7.79 -11.02 12.12
C GLU A 68 8.41 -11.82 10.97
N SER A 69 7.83 -11.73 9.78
CA SER A 69 8.31 -12.42 8.59
C SER A 69 9.31 -11.61 7.76
N SER A 70 9.76 -10.45 8.26
CA SER A 70 10.67 -9.59 7.51
C SER A 70 12.05 -10.21 7.33
N SER A 71 12.74 -9.84 6.26
CA SER A 71 14.06 -10.33 5.92
C SER A 71 14.90 -9.25 5.24
N SER A 72 16.16 -9.11 5.69
CA SER A 72 17.15 -8.27 5.02
C SER A 72 17.95 -9.03 3.96
N LYS A 73 17.72 -10.33 3.84
CA LYS A 73 18.43 -11.22 2.90
C LYS A 73 17.62 -11.49 1.63
N ARG A 74 16.31 -11.38 1.72
CA ARG A 74 15.40 -11.59 0.60
C ARG A 74 15.32 -10.33 -0.25
N LYS A 75 15.16 -10.49 -1.56
CA LYS A 75 14.93 -9.36 -2.45
C LYS A 75 13.63 -8.65 -2.05
N THR A 76 13.67 -7.32 -1.93
CA THR A 76 12.49 -6.55 -1.51
C THR A 76 11.43 -6.49 -2.61
N SER A 77 10.17 -6.55 -2.19
CA SER A 77 9.02 -6.42 -3.09
C SER A 77 7.86 -5.72 -2.39
N ASN A 78 8.17 -4.81 -1.45
CA ASN A 78 7.14 -4.18 -0.61
C ASN A 78 6.17 -3.34 -1.43
N VAL A 79 6.66 -2.44 -2.27
CA VAL A 79 5.79 -1.59 -3.12
C VAL A 79 4.96 -2.45 -4.06
N THR A 80 5.58 -3.41 -4.72
CA THR A 80 4.90 -4.30 -5.67
C THR A 80 3.77 -5.07 -5.00
N SER A 81 4.07 -5.74 -3.88
CA SER A 81 3.10 -6.54 -3.15
C SER A 81 1.96 -5.68 -2.59
N ALA A 82 2.30 -4.54 -2.00
CA ALA A 82 1.30 -3.62 -1.43
C ALA A 82 0.39 -3.04 -2.52
N THR A 83 0.94 -2.62 -3.64
CA THR A 83 0.14 -2.07 -4.74
C THR A 83 -0.86 -3.11 -5.25
N GLN A 84 -0.42 -4.34 -5.45
CA GLN A 84 -1.30 -5.42 -5.89
C GLN A 84 -2.39 -5.71 -4.86
N ALA A 85 -2.03 -5.76 -3.58
CA ALA A 85 -2.99 -6.04 -2.51
C ALA A 85 -4.04 -4.93 -2.34
N ILE A 86 -3.66 -3.68 -2.57
CA ILE A 86 -4.56 -2.53 -2.41
C ILE A 86 -5.45 -2.33 -3.65
N LEU A 87 -4.93 -2.61 -4.84
CA LEU A 87 -5.59 -2.22 -6.09
C LEU A 87 -5.98 -3.38 -7.01
N ILE A 88 -5.49 -4.59 -6.79
CA ILE A 88 -5.71 -5.73 -7.70
C ILE A 88 -6.05 -7.00 -6.91
N GLY A 89 -7.13 -7.68 -7.28
CA GLY A 89 -7.37 -9.07 -6.96
C GLY A 89 -7.68 -9.46 -5.52
N THR A 90 -7.85 -8.50 -4.61
CA THR A 90 -8.19 -8.79 -3.21
C THR A 90 -9.56 -8.22 -2.84
N ALA A 91 -10.12 -8.67 -1.71
CA ALA A 91 -11.34 -8.08 -1.16
C ALA A 91 -11.14 -6.60 -0.84
N LEU A 92 -9.97 -6.24 -0.30
CA LEU A 92 -9.61 -4.86 -0.04
C LEU A 92 -9.62 -4.03 -1.34
N ALA A 93 -8.99 -4.53 -2.39
CA ALA A 93 -8.94 -3.85 -3.68
C ALA A 93 -10.34 -3.61 -4.26
N LYS A 94 -11.21 -4.58 -4.13
CA LYS A 94 -12.60 -4.46 -4.59
C LYS A 94 -13.32 -3.30 -3.90
N THR A 95 -13.15 -3.16 -2.60
CA THR A 95 -13.74 -2.07 -1.82
C THR A 95 -13.11 -0.72 -2.18
N VAL A 96 -11.78 -0.67 -2.30
CA VAL A 96 -11.07 0.56 -2.68
C VAL A 96 -11.55 1.08 -4.03
N ARG A 97 -11.69 0.20 -5.02
CA ARG A 97 -12.14 0.57 -6.37
C ARG A 97 -13.56 1.14 -6.40
N LYS A 98 -14.39 0.77 -5.44
CA LYS A 98 -15.74 1.34 -5.32
C LYS A 98 -15.72 2.76 -4.77
N LYS A 99 -14.68 3.14 -4.05
CA LYS A 99 -14.61 4.41 -3.33
C LYS A 99 -13.76 5.47 -4.04
N ILE A 100 -12.77 5.05 -4.81
CA ILE A 100 -11.93 5.98 -5.58
C ILE A 100 -11.72 5.43 -6.98
N GLN A 101 -11.49 6.36 -7.91
CA GLN A 101 -11.14 6.00 -9.28
C GLN A 101 -9.65 5.62 -9.34
N VAL A 102 -9.38 4.44 -9.86
CA VAL A 102 -8.01 3.95 -10.08
C VAL A 102 -7.88 3.52 -11.54
N PRO A 103 -6.64 3.44 -12.06
CA PRO A 103 -6.42 2.97 -13.44
C PRO A 103 -6.87 1.53 -13.62
N ARG A 104 -6.95 1.12 -14.88
CA ARG A 104 -7.23 -0.26 -15.24
C ARG A 104 -6.07 -1.16 -14.79
N ARG A 105 -6.40 -2.43 -14.57
CA ARG A 105 -5.45 -3.43 -14.08
C ARG A 105 -4.18 -3.50 -14.91
N ASP A 106 -4.29 -3.50 -16.24
CA ASP A 106 -3.13 -3.59 -17.14
C ASP A 106 -2.20 -2.38 -16.98
N LYS A 107 -2.76 -1.19 -16.78
CA LYS A 107 -1.95 0.01 -16.53
C LYS A 107 -1.25 -0.06 -15.17
N ILE A 108 -1.95 -0.53 -14.14
CA ILE A 108 -1.35 -0.71 -12.80
C ILE A 108 -0.17 -1.68 -12.90
N ILE A 109 -0.34 -2.80 -13.57
CA ILE A 109 0.71 -3.81 -13.75
C ILE A 109 1.93 -3.20 -14.45
N ARG A 110 1.73 -2.42 -15.52
CA ARG A 110 2.84 -1.76 -16.23
C ARG A 110 3.59 -0.79 -15.32
N LEU A 111 2.87 0.01 -14.55
CA LEU A 111 3.47 0.97 -13.63
C LEU A 111 4.31 0.27 -12.56
N VAL A 112 3.78 -0.82 -12.00
CA VAL A 112 4.47 -1.61 -10.99
C VAL A 112 5.71 -2.27 -11.57
N ARG A 113 5.63 -2.83 -12.78
CA ARG A 113 6.78 -3.44 -13.46
C ARG A 113 7.88 -2.44 -13.71
N ASN A 114 7.52 -1.23 -14.15
CA ASN A 114 8.50 -0.17 -14.34
C ASN A 114 9.22 0.20 -13.06
N TYR A 115 8.47 0.37 -11.96
CA TYR A 115 9.05 0.62 -10.65
C TYR A 115 9.97 -0.53 -10.22
N LYS A 116 9.50 -1.77 -10.35
CA LYS A 116 10.26 -2.95 -9.95
C LYS A 116 11.59 -3.05 -10.68
N LYS A 117 11.62 -2.64 -11.94
CA LYS A 117 12.84 -2.65 -12.77
C LYS A 117 13.83 -1.57 -12.34
N LEU A 118 13.37 -0.35 -12.09
CA LEU A 118 14.22 0.82 -11.85
C LEU A 118 14.49 1.07 -10.37
N ARG A 119 13.50 0.93 -9.50
CA ARG A 119 13.56 1.13 -8.05
C ARG A 119 14.12 2.48 -7.63
N THR A 120 13.91 3.51 -8.45
CA THR A 120 14.35 4.87 -8.18
C THR A 120 13.21 5.70 -7.61
N ILE A 121 13.58 6.85 -6.99
CA ILE A 121 12.55 7.79 -6.54
C ILE A 121 11.71 8.30 -7.70
N GLU A 122 12.32 8.53 -8.87
CA GLU A 122 11.57 8.96 -10.05
C GLU A 122 10.57 7.90 -10.50
N SER A 123 10.97 6.63 -10.54
CA SER A 123 10.06 5.55 -10.92
C SER A 123 8.94 5.37 -9.90
N PHE A 124 9.22 5.61 -8.62
CA PHE A 124 8.20 5.58 -7.58
C PHE A 124 7.23 6.76 -7.73
N ASP A 125 7.73 7.97 -7.98
CA ASP A 125 6.88 9.14 -8.21
C ASP A 125 6.00 8.93 -9.44
N ASN A 126 6.55 8.36 -10.51
CA ASN A 126 5.77 8.01 -11.71
C ASN A 126 4.67 7.00 -11.39
N LEU A 127 4.95 6.03 -10.53
CA LEU A 127 3.95 5.08 -10.06
C LEU A 127 2.80 5.79 -9.36
N LEU A 128 3.12 6.66 -8.39
CA LEU A 128 2.10 7.40 -7.63
C LEU A 128 1.23 8.27 -8.54
N VAL A 129 1.87 9.02 -9.44
CA VAL A 129 1.14 9.87 -10.40
C VAL A 129 0.26 9.02 -11.31
N GLY A 130 0.79 7.92 -11.83
CA GLY A 130 0.05 7.02 -12.70
C GLY A 130 -1.13 6.35 -12.00
N LEU A 131 -1.02 6.10 -10.69
CA LEU A 131 -2.10 5.56 -9.87
C LEU A 131 -3.09 6.63 -9.42
N LYS A 132 -2.84 7.89 -9.73
CA LYS A 132 -3.69 9.04 -9.34
C LYS A 132 -3.74 9.23 -7.82
N LEU A 133 -2.65 8.99 -7.17
CA LEU A 133 -2.50 9.17 -5.72
C LEU A 133 -1.87 10.50 -5.35
#